data_53790306df5b2dbf9ac99d0306936f03
#
_entry.id   53790306df5b2dbf9ac99d0306936f03
#
_cell.length_a   1.000
_cell.length_b   1.000
_cell.length_c   1.000
_cell.angle_alpha   90.00
_cell.angle_beta   90.00
_cell.angle_gamma   90.00
#
_symmetry.space_group_name_H-M   'P 1'
#
loop_
_entity.id
_entity.type
_entity.pdbx_description
1 polymer ?
#
loop_
_entity_poly.entity_id
_entity_poly.type
_entity_poly.pdbx_seq_one_letter_code
_entity_poly.pdbx_strand_id
1 'polypeptide(L)'
;MAKAICIIGESGAGKTTSLRNLDPKETYYIDADKKGSAWRGFRQQYNSQNKNYIATDDPNKVLALMKGISEKSDLKYIVVDTLNGIMIGEEMRRSKEKNFDKWLDLASYIYSILDVVCDLRDDLTIIYTAHSETERTEDGYMWTRMKTTGKKLNKLVPESKFNVVLLAKCKDGRYIFETHSKNSTAKTPFGAFEEDEIENDIVPVLRVLE
;
A
#
# COMPACT_ATOMS: atom_id res chain seq x y z
N MET A 1 -7.47 -0.65 17.29
CA MET A 1 -7.52 -0.93 15.83
C MET A 1 -6.29 -0.29 15.19
N ALA A 2 -5.51 -1.07 14.45
CA ALA A 2 -4.33 -0.59 13.76
C ALA A 2 -4.67 0.54 12.76
N LYS A 3 -3.66 1.35 12.42
CA LYS A 3 -3.79 2.39 11.40
C LYS A 3 -3.45 1.81 10.02
N ALA A 4 -4.13 2.27 8.97
CA ALA A 4 -3.83 1.90 7.58
C ALA A 4 -3.59 3.14 6.73
N ILE A 5 -2.45 3.17 6.04
CA ILE A 5 -2.05 4.22 5.11
C ILE A 5 -1.86 3.58 3.74
N CYS A 6 -2.36 4.22 2.70
CA CYS A 6 -2.12 3.81 1.32
C CYS A 6 -1.35 4.88 0.55
N ILE A 7 -0.27 4.49 -0.11
CA ILE A 7 0.50 5.34 -1.03
C ILE A 7 0.22 4.85 -2.45
N ILE A 8 -0.55 5.62 -3.21
CA ILE A 8 -0.83 5.32 -4.61
C ILE A 8 0.07 6.15 -5.53
N GLY A 9 0.28 5.72 -6.76
CA GLY A 9 1.03 6.48 -7.75
C GLY A 9 1.47 5.63 -8.94
N GLU A 10 1.90 6.28 -10.00
CA GLU A 10 2.44 5.62 -11.19
C GLU A 10 3.80 4.94 -10.92
N SER A 11 4.26 4.12 -11.86
CA SER A 11 5.61 3.57 -11.79
C SER A 11 6.63 4.71 -11.83
N GLY A 12 7.64 4.67 -10.94
CA GLY A 12 8.63 5.73 -10.86
C GLY A 12 8.20 6.98 -10.06
N ALA A 13 6.96 7.05 -9.56
CA ALA A 13 6.46 8.19 -8.79
C ALA A 13 7.01 8.31 -7.35
N GLY A 14 7.86 7.38 -6.92
CA GLY A 14 8.49 7.45 -5.59
C GLY A 14 7.78 6.69 -4.47
N LYS A 15 6.74 5.89 -4.75
CA LYS A 15 6.01 5.11 -3.72
C LYS A 15 6.92 4.33 -2.78
N THR A 16 7.68 3.41 -3.36
CA THR A 16 8.62 2.56 -2.62
C THR A 16 9.75 3.36 -1.98
N THR A 17 10.30 4.35 -2.70
CA THR A 17 11.40 5.18 -2.22
C THR A 17 11.01 6.06 -1.03
N SER A 18 9.74 6.42 -0.89
CA SER A 18 9.24 7.19 0.25
C SER A 18 9.38 6.47 1.59
N LEU A 19 9.57 5.15 1.55
CA LEU A 19 9.70 4.29 2.74
C LEU A 19 11.16 4.17 3.24
N ARG A 20 12.11 4.81 2.55
CA ARG A 20 13.56 4.65 2.77
C ARG A 20 14.05 5.00 4.17
N ASN A 21 13.34 5.90 4.85
CA ASN A 21 13.70 6.41 6.17
C ASN A 21 12.96 5.72 7.34
N LEU A 22 12.17 4.67 7.07
CA LEU A 22 11.61 3.82 8.13
C LEU A 22 12.72 3.10 8.88
N ASP A 23 12.60 3.01 10.21
CA ASP A 23 13.54 2.22 11.02
C ASP A 23 13.34 0.73 10.73
N PRO A 24 14.36 0.03 10.16
CA PRO A 24 14.25 -1.38 9.86
C PRO A 24 14.14 -2.29 11.10
N LYS A 25 14.43 -1.78 12.28
CA LYS A 25 14.23 -2.52 13.55
C LYS A 25 12.76 -2.50 14.01
N GLU A 26 12.00 -1.51 13.57
CA GLU A 26 10.59 -1.35 13.90
C GLU A 26 9.66 -1.74 12.74
N THR A 27 10.22 -2.13 11.58
CA THR A 27 9.47 -2.36 10.33
C THR A 27 9.64 -3.78 9.81
N TYR A 28 8.53 -4.41 9.43
CA TYR A 28 8.53 -5.62 8.62
C TYR A 28 8.14 -5.29 7.17
N TYR A 29 8.96 -5.71 6.20
CA TYR A 29 8.76 -5.39 4.80
C TYR A 29 8.31 -6.63 4.01
N ILE A 30 7.10 -6.57 3.45
CA ILE A 30 6.53 -7.57 2.54
C ILE A 30 6.66 -7.05 1.12
N ASP A 31 7.63 -7.59 0.36
CA ASP A 31 7.87 -7.27 -1.04
C ASP A 31 7.00 -8.17 -1.93
N ALA A 32 5.80 -7.69 -2.26
CA ALA A 32 4.87 -8.45 -3.08
C ALA A 32 5.19 -8.37 -4.59
N ASP A 33 5.96 -7.38 -5.01
CA ASP A 33 6.48 -7.29 -6.39
C ASP A 33 7.73 -8.17 -6.60
N LYS A 34 8.33 -8.71 -5.52
CA LYS A 34 9.51 -9.57 -5.54
C LYS A 34 10.73 -8.94 -6.23
N LYS A 35 10.89 -7.64 -6.09
CA LYS A 35 12.00 -6.88 -6.69
C LYS A 35 13.29 -7.01 -5.89
N GLY A 36 13.20 -7.22 -4.59
CA GLY A 36 14.33 -7.44 -3.69
C GLY A 36 15.27 -6.24 -3.54
N SER A 37 14.90 -5.07 -4.06
CA SER A 37 15.69 -3.85 -3.96
C SER A 37 14.80 -2.64 -4.29
N ALA A 38 14.73 -1.68 -3.38
CA ALA A 38 13.90 -0.49 -3.51
C ALA A 38 14.74 0.81 -3.56
N TRP A 39 15.87 0.84 -2.85
CA TRP A 39 16.84 1.94 -2.82
C TRP A 39 18.24 1.41 -2.52
N ARG A 40 19.25 2.28 -2.66
CA ARG A 40 20.64 1.93 -2.33
C ARG A 40 20.75 1.60 -0.83
N GLY A 41 21.23 0.40 -0.51
CA GLY A 41 21.33 -0.07 0.87
C GLY A 41 20.11 -0.86 1.38
N PHE A 42 19.06 -1.03 0.58
CA PHE A 42 17.83 -1.75 0.98
C PHE A 42 18.13 -3.13 1.58
N ARG A 43 18.99 -3.93 0.91
CA ARG A 43 19.30 -5.30 1.33
C ARG A 43 20.11 -5.40 2.64
N GLN A 44 20.79 -4.32 3.04
CA GLN A 44 21.43 -4.26 4.38
C GLN A 44 20.40 -4.00 5.47
N GLN A 45 19.33 -3.28 5.16
CA GLN A 45 18.25 -2.94 6.09
C GLN A 45 17.21 -4.05 6.20
N TYR A 46 16.75 -4.60 5.06
CA TYR A 46 15.66 -5.57 4.95
C TYR A 46 16.17 -6.87 4.33
N ASN A 47 16.21 -7.93 5.13
CA ASN A 47 16.69 -9.23 4.70
C ASN A 47 16.26 -10.34 5.67
N SER A 48 16.47 -11.60 5.27
CA SER A 48 16.11 -12.77 6.09
C SER A 48 16.94 -12.91 7.38
N GLN A 49 18.15 -12.37 7.43
CA GLN A 49 19.00 -12.42 8.63
C GLN A 49 18.46 -11.50 9.72
N ASN A 50 17.96 -10.32 9.33
CA ASN A 50 17.29 -9.38 10.21
C ASN A 50 15.87 -9.81 10.58
N LYS A 51 15.34 -10.86 9.93
CA LYS A 51 13.98 -11.39 10.12
C LYS A 51 12.87 -10.34 9.92
N ASN A 52 13.11 -9.34 9.08
CA ASN A 52 12.23 -8.20 8.83
C ASN A 52 11.82 -8.05 7.37
N TYR A 53 12.02 -9.09 6.55
CA TYR A 53 11.76 -9.06 5.12
C TYR A 53 11.26 -10.40 4.59
N ILE A 54 10.30 -10.35 3.68
CA ILE A 54 9.88 -11.48 2.86
C ILE A 54 9.45 -11.01 1.46
N ALA A 55 9.81 -11.78 0.43
CA ALA A 55 9.29 -11.63 -0.91
C ALA A 55 8.14 -12.61 -1.13
N THR A 56 6.90 -12.12 -1.15
CA THR A 56 5.71 -12.97 -1.37
C THR A 56 4.53 -12.17 -1.89
N ASP A 57 3.85 -12.71 -2.89
CA ASP A 57 2.59 -12.23 -3.45
C ASP A 57 1.39 -13.14 -3.09
N ASP A 58 1.60 -14.10 -2.17
CA ASP A 58 0.57 -15.00 -1.70
C ASP A 58 -0.32 -14.31 -0.64
N PRO A 59 -1.62 -14.07 -0.93
CA PRO A 59 -2.51 -13.34 -0.03
C PRO A 59 -2.67 -14.03 1.33
N ASN A 60 -2.69 -15.36 1.39
CA ASN A 60 -2.81 -16.10 2.65
C ASN A 60 -1.56 -15.95 3.51
N LYS A 61 -0.37 -15.95 2.89
CA LYS A 61 0.88 -15.68 3.58
C LYS A 61 0.94 -14.26 4.13
N VAL A 62 0.51 -13.27 3.35
CA VAL A 62 0.46 -11.88 3.79
C VAL A 62 -0.44 -11.74 5.01
N LEU A 63 -1.66 -12.29 4.96
CA LEU A 63 -2.60 -12.29 6.09
C LEU A 63 -2.03 -12.96 7.34
N ALA A 64 -1.42 -14.15 7.18
CA ALA A 64 -0.82 -14.88 8.29
C ALA A 64 0.33 -14.10 8.95
N LEU A 65 1.16 -13.43 8.13
CA LEU A 65 2.25 -12.59 8.61
C LEU A 65 1.73 -11.37 9.38
N MET A 66 0.73 -10.65 8.85
CA MET A 66 0.16 -9.48 9.53
C MET A 66 -0.39 -9.85 10.91
N LYS A 67 -1.14 -10.95 11.00
CA LYS A 67 -1.66 -11.46 12.29
C LYS A 67 -0.53 -11.89 13.21
N GLY A 68 0.41 -12.69 12.71
CA GLY A 68 1.54 -13.18 13.51
C GLY A 68 2.44 -12.07 14.04
N ILE A 69 2.69 -11.01 13.26
CA ILE A 69 3.43 -9.83 13.69
C ILE A 69 2.66 -9.09 14.79
N SER A 70 1.37 -8.89 14.60
CA SER A 70 0.51 -8.24 15.59
C SER A 70 0.49 -8.99 16.94
N GLU A 71 0.49 -10.31 16.90
CA GLU A 71 0.41 -11.15 18.11
C GLU A 71 1.75 -11.38 18.82
N LYS A 72 2.87 -11.38 18.08
CA LYS A 72 4.13 -11.96 18.56
C LYS A 72 5.35 -11.04 18.43
N SER A 73 5.19 -9.78 18.08
CA SER A 73 6.31 -8.85 17.93
C SER A 73 5.96 -7.45 18.45
N ASP A 74 6.99 -6.64 18.71
CA ASP A 74 6.87 -5.24 19.10
C ASP A 74 7.12 -4.29 17.91
N LEU A 75 7.08 -4.81 16.67
CA LEU A 75 7.23 -4.01 15.46
C LEU A 75 6.09 -3.00 15.35
N LYS A 76 6.39 -1.79 14.89
CA LYS A 76 5.43 -0.69 14.76
C LYS A 76 4.84 -0.58 13.36
N TYR A 77 5.57 -1.07 12.36
CA TYR A 77 5.20 -0.89 10.96
C TYR A 77 5.23 -2.20 10.20
N ILE A 78 4.21 -2.42 9.37
CA ILE A 78 4.21 -3.44 8.31
C ILE A 78 4.08 -2.72 6.98
N VAL A 79 5.01 -2.95 6.08
CA VAL A 79 4.94 -2.48 4.68
C VAL A 79 4.46 -3.62 3.80
N VAL A 80 3.49 -3.34 2.92
CA VAL A 80 3.03 -4.24 1.84
C VAL A 80 3.25 -3.53 0.50
N ASP A 81 4.33 -3.86 -0.19
CA ASP A 81 4.76 -3.20 -1.43
C ASP A 81 4.82 -4.21 -2.60
N THR A 82 3.84 -4.27 -3.50
CA THR A 82 2.60 -3.51 -3.66
C THR A 82 1.35 -4.40 -3.53
N LEU A 83 0.17 -3.82 -3.28
CA LEU A 83 -1.11 -4.54 -3.39
C LEU A 83 -1.31 -5.10 -4.81
N ASN A 84 -0.84 -4.39 -5.84
CA ASN A 84 -0.91 -4.86 -7.22
C ASN A 84 -0.06 -6.11 -7.46
N GLY A 85 1.07 -6.27 -6.77
CA GLY A 85 1.86 -7.51 -6.81
C GLY A 85 1.05 -8.72 -6.36
N ILE A 86 0.27 -8.57 -5.29
CA ILE A 86 -0.62 -9.63 -4.79
C ILE A 86 -1.75 -9.90 -5.80
N MET A 87 -2.40 -8.86 -6.31
CA MET A 87 -3.49 -9.00 -7.30
C MET A 87 -3.03 -9.75 -8.55
N ILE A 88 -1.92 -9.31 -9.13
CA ILE A 88 -1.36 -9.90 -10.36
C ILE A 88 -0.87 -11.33 -10.10
N GLY A 89 -0.17 -11.54 -8.98
CA GLY A 89 0.32 -12.85 -8.60
C GLY A 89 -0.80 -13.89 -8.48
N GLU A 90 -1.91 -13.52 -7.83
CA GLU A 90 -3.06 -14.39 -7.69
C GLU A 90 -3.79 -14.62 -9.02
N GLU A 91 -3.96 -13.58 -9.83
CA GLU A 91 -4.53 -13.70 -11.17
C GLU A 91 -3.72 -14.65 -12.05
N MET A 92 -2.39 -14.57 -12.01
CA MET A 92 -1.50 -15.45 -12.80
C MET A 92 -1.54 -16.89 -12.30
N ARG A 93 -1.57 -17.14 -10.99
CA ARG A 93 -1.72 -18.50 -10.44
C ARG A 93 -2.99 -19.17 -10.92
N ARG A 94 -4.06 -18.40 -11.09
CA ARG A 94 -5.39 -18.87 -11.47
C ARG A 94 -5.73 -18.61 -12.95
N SER A 95 -4.75 -18.32 -13.79
CA SER A 95 -4.94 -17.93 -15.20
C SER A 95 -5.65 -18.99 -16.04
N LYS A 96 -5.52 -20.28 -15.68
CA LYS A 96 -6.18 -21.42 -16.37
C LYS A 96 -7.63 -21.63 -15.93
N GLU A 97 -8.08 -21.04 -14.85
CA GLU A 97 -9.45 -21.13 -14.38
C GLU A 97 -10.38 -20.30 -15.27
N LYS A 98 -11.43 -20.92 -15.80
CA LYS A 98 -12.37 -20.27 -16.73
C LYS A 98 -13.65 -19.75 -16.07
N ASN A 99 -13.87 -20.04 -14.78
CA ASN A 99 -15.05 -19.62 -14.05
C ASN A 99 -14.94 -18.15 -13.60
N PHE A 100 -16.09 -17.52 -13.33
CA PHE A 100 -16.17 -16.14 -12.83
C PHE A 100 -15.82 -16.03 -11.34
N ASP A 101 -15.87 -17.14 -10.59
CA ASP A 101 -15.66 -17.17 -9.14
C ASP A 101 -14.25 -16.72 -8.77
N LYS A 102 -13.26 -17.00 -9.63
CA LYS A 102 -11.88 -16.52 -9.41
C LYS A 102 -11.78 -15.01 -9.18
N TRP A 103 -12.63 -14.21 -9.86
CA TRP A 103 -12.63 -12.77 -9.70
C TRP A 103 -13.25 -12.32 -8.37
N LEU A 104 -14.22 -13.09 -7.88
CA LEU A 104 -14.80 -12.86 -6.56
C LEU A 104 -13.79 -13.24 -5.46
N ASP A 105 -13.12 -14.37 -5.62
CA ASP A 105 -12.09 -14.82 -4.68
C ASP A 105 -10.93 -13.81 -4.61
N LEU A 106 -10.44 -13.34 -5.78
CA LEU A 106 -9.39 -12.33 -5.86
C LEU A 106 -9.80 -11.04 -5.12
N ALA A 107 -11.03 -10.60 -5.35
CA ALA A 107 -11.58 -9.44 -4.65
C ALA A 107 -11.69 -9.69 -3.14
N SER A 108 -12.11 -10.90 -2.74
CA SER A 108 -12.21 -11.32 -1.34
C SER A 108 -10.85 -11.36 -0.65
N TYR A 109 -9.80 -11.85 -1.30
CA TYR A 109 -8.45 -11.84 -0.74
C TYR A 109 -7.94 -10.41 -0.47
N ILE A 110 -8.09 -9.51 -1.44
CA ILE A 110 -7.68 -8.12 -1.25
C ILE A 110 -8.51 -7.45 -0.16
N TYR A 111 -9.84 -7.67 -0.17
CA TYR A 111 -10.71 -7.18 0.89
C TYR A 111 -10.24 -7.68 2.27
N SER A 112 -9.93 -8.97 2.41
CA SER A 112 -9.47 -9.55 3.67
C SER A 112 -8.14 -8.96 4.15
N ILE A 113 -7.20 -8.67 3.23
CA ILE A 113 -5.92 -8.02 3.55
C ILE A 113 -6.14 -6.59 4.07
N LEU A 114 -7.14 -5.88 3.54
CA LEU A 114 -7.46 -4.53 4.00
C LEU A 114 -8.29 -4.55 5.29
N ASP A 115 -9.21 -5.50 5.41
CA ASP A 115 -10.14 -5.58 6.53
C ASP A 115 -9.48 -6.10 7.82
N VAL A 116 -8.47 -6.98 7.71
CA VAL A 116 -7.76 -7.54 8.87
C VAL A 116 -7.12 -6.46 9.76
N VAL A 117 -6.85 -5.27 9.22
CA VAL A 117 -6.30 -4.14 9.98
C VAL A 117 -7.16 -3.79 11.19
N CYS A 118 -8.47 -4.02 11.11
CA CYS A 118 -9.41 -3.79 12.21
C CYS A 118 -9.15 -4.70 13.42
N ASP A 119 -8.58 -5.88 13.18
CA ASP A 119 -8.32 -6.91 14.19
C ASP A 119 -6.89 -6.86 14.75
N LEU A 120 -6.03 -6.04 14.16
CA LEU A 120 -4.63 -5.91 14.61
C LEU A 120 -4.53 -4.93 15.79
N ARG A 121 -3.45 -5.06 16.57
CA ARG A 121 -3.19 -4.20 17.73
C ARG A 121 -3.12 -2.72 17.31
N ASP A 122 -3.52 -1.81 18.17
CA ASP A 122 -3.77 -0.39 17.87
C ASP A 122 -2.51 0.47 17.72
N ASP A 123 -1.37 0.02 18.23
CA ASP A 123 -0.06 0.68 18.06
C ASP A 123 0.65 0.30 16.75
N LEU A 124 0.05 -0.61 15.94
CA LEU A 124 0.59 -1.04 14.67
C LEU A 124 0.07 -0.17 13.52
N THR A 125 0.95 0.22 12.61
CA THR A 125 0.57 0.91 11.37
C THR A 125 0.93 0.06 10.15
N ILE A 126 -0.05 -0.16 9.28
CA ILE A 126 0.15 -0.88 8.03
C ILE A 126 0.26 0.14 6.89
N ILE A 127 1.36 0.08 6.14
CA ILE A 127 1.63 0.96 5.01
C ILE A 127 1.54 0.14 3.73
N TYR A 128 0.52 0.41 2.94
CA TYR A 128 0.34 -0.21 1.64
C TYR A 128 0.83 0.71 0.54
N THR A 129 1.46 0.13 -0.47
CA THR A 129 1.68 0.85 -1.73
C THR A 129 0.82 0.21 -2.82
N ALA A 130 0.37 1.02 -3.78
CA ALA A 130 -0.38 0.54 -4.93
C ALA A 130 -0.11 1.40 -6.17
N HIS A 131 -0.24 0.81 -7.36
CA HIS A 131 -0.25 1.59 -8.59
C HIS A 131 -1.51 2.43 -8.70
N SER A 132 -1.39 3.59 -9.32
CA SER A 132 -2.54 4.41 -9.69
C SER A 132 -2.91 4.20 -11.15
N GLU A 133 -4.17 4.53 -11.47
CA GLU A 133 -4.67 4.71 -12.83
C GLU A 133 -5.44 6.01 -12.89
N THR A 134 -5.39 6.68 -14.05
CA THR A 134 -6.15 7.89 -14.30
C THR A 134 -7.21 7.61 -15.35
N GLU A 135 -8.46 7.83 -15.00
CA GLU A 135 -9.62 7.63 -15.88
C GLU A 135 -10.29 8.96 -16.18
N ARG A 136 -10.95 9.06 -17.34
CA ARG A 136 -11.80 10.18 -17.66
C ARG A 136 -13.21 9.87 -17.19
N THR A 137 -13.77 10.72 -16.33
CA THR A 137 -15.16 10.62 -15.88
C THR A 137 -16.14 10.96 -17.01
N GLU A 138 -17.41 10.60 -16.85
CA GLU A 138 -18.47 10.93 -17.82
C GLU A 138 -18.60 12.44 -18.06
N ASP A 139 -18.35 13.24 -17.02
CA ASP A 139 -18.34 14.71 -17.08
C ASP A 139 -17.06 15.30 -17.67
N GLY A 140 -16.13 14.45 -18.11
CA GLY A 140 -14.88 14.84 -18.78
C GLY A 140 -13.72 15.17 -17.89
N TYR A 141 -13.82 15.03 -16.56
CA TYR A 141 -12.73 15.22 -15.63
C TYR A 141 -11.78 14.03 -15.62
N MET A 142 -10.49 14.31 -15.39
CA MET A 142 -9.50 13.26 -15.14
C MET A 142 -9.52 12.92 -13.64
N TRP A 143 -9.63 11.63 -13.31
CA TRP A 143 -9.69 11.16 -11.93
C TRP A 143 -8.66 10.07 -11.68
N THR A 144 -7.76 10.28 -10.73
CA THR A 144 -6.70 9.34 -10.36
C THR A 144 -7.08 8.56 -9.12
N ARG A 145 -7.00 7.23 -9.22
CA ARG A 145 -7.33 6.30 -8.14
C ARG A 145 -6.38 5.12 -8.10
N MET A 146 -6.53 4.25 -7.11
CA MET A 146 -5.82 2.98 -7.06
C MET A 146 -6.18 2.14 -8.28
N LYS A 147 -5.16 1.64 -8.97
CA LYS A 147 -5.33 0.66 -10.03
C LYS A 147 -5.69 -0.70 -9.45
N THR A 148 -6.77 -1.29 -9.91
CA THR A 148 -7.22 -2.60 -9.45
C THR A 148 -7.27 -3.60 -10.60
N THR A 149 -7.18 -4.89 -10.28
CA THR A 149 -7.34 -5.97 -11.24
C THR A 149 -8.78 -6.49 -11.20
N GLY A 150 -9.49 -6.30 -12.31
CA GLY A 150 -10.86 -6.80 -12.49
C GLY A 150 -11.96 -5.85 -11.99
N LYS A 151 -13.08 -5.84 -12.71
CA LYS A 151 -14.24 -4.95 -12.47
C LYS A 151 -14.89 -5.09 -11.08
N LYS A 152 -14.69 -6.22 -10.40
CA LYS A 152 -15.24 -6.45 -9.05
C LYS A 152 -14.53 -5.61 -8.00
N LEU A 153 -13.20 -5.54 -8.05
CA LEU A 153 -12.40 -4.71 -7.14
C LEU A 153 -12.69 -3.21 -7.34
N ASN A 154 -12.90 -2.78 -8.59
CA ASN A 154 -13.29 -1.39 -8.87
C ASN A 154 -14.58 -0.98 -8.14
N LYS A 155 -15.53 -1.91 -8.01
CA LYS A 155 -16.79 -1.66 -7.29
C LYS A 155 -16.63 -1.61 -5.77
N LEU A 156 -15.60 -2.23 -5.22
CA LEU A 156 -15.32 -2.23 -3.77
C LEU A 156 -14.65 -0.95 -3.29
N VAL A 157 -14.10 -0.14 -4.21
CA VAL A 157 -13.40 1.11 -3.90
C VAL A 157 -12.42 0.89 -2.73
N PRO A 158 -11.29 0.17 -2.93
CA PRO A 158 -10.38 -0.20 -1.84
C PRO A 158 -9.92 0.99 -0.99
N GLU A 159 -9.82 2.19 -1.58
CA GLU A 159 -9.42 3.42 -0.90
C GLU A 159 -10.38 3.82 0.23
N SER A 160 -11.62 3.32 0.22
CA SER A 160 -12.58 3.57 1.30
C SER A 160 -12.15 2.94 2.64
N LYS A 161 -11.28 1.92 2.60
CA LYS A 161 -10.74 1.25 3.79
C LYS A 161 -9.61 2.03 4.48
N PHE A 162 -9.10 3.10 3.87
CA PHE A 162 -8.00 3.88 4.43
C PHE A 162 -8.49 5.23 4.95
N ASN A 163 -7.95 5.67 6.08
CA ASN A 163 -8.10 7.04 6.56
C ASN A 163 -7.14 7.99 5.85
N VAL A 164 -6.01 7.46 5.39
CA VAL A 164 -4.96 8.22 4.70
C VAL A 164 -4.66 7.55 3.37
N VAL A 165 -4.82 8.31 2.30
CA VAL A 165 -4.39 7.95 0.94
C VAL A 165 -3.52 9.08 0.42
N LEU A 166 -2.25 8.79 0.17
CA LEU A 166 -1.28 9.74 -0.38
C LEU A 166 -1.06 9.42 -1.86
N LEU A 167 -1.11 10.42 -2.72
CA LEU A 167 -0.76 10.26 -4.12
C LEU A 167 0.68 10.69 -4.35
N ALA A 168 1.57 9.72 -4.58
CA ALA A 168 2.96 9.97 -4.92
C ALA A 168 3.08 10.47 -6.36
N LYS A 169 3.80 11.56 -6.57
CA LYS A 169 4.05 12.18 -7.87
C LYS A 169 5.53 12.57 -8.01
N CYS A 170 6.01 12.59 -9.25
CA CYS A 170 7.24 13.27 -9.62
C CYS A 170 6.86 14.52 -10.44
N LYS A 171 7.12 15.71 -9.90
CA LYS A 171 6.79 16.99 -10.50
C LYS A 171 8.07 17.82 -10.61
N ASP A 172 8.47 18.16 -11.83
CA ASP A 172 9.68 18.94 -12.10
C ASP A 172 10.95 18.36 -11.44
N GLY A 173 11.06 17.02 -11.45
CA GLY A 173 12.18 16.28 -10.84
C GLY A 173 12.12 16.17 -9.31
N ARG A 174 11.07 16.68 -8.66
CA ARG A 174 10.83 16.56 -7.23
C ARG A 174 9.80 15.46 -6.95
N TYR A 175 10.08 14.64 -5.98
CA TYR A 175 9.14 13.63 -5.49
C TYR A 175 8.32 14.21 -4.35
N ILE A 176 7.00 14.17 -4.48
CA ILE A 176 6.05 14.71 -3.52
C ILE A 176 4.94 13.71 -3.22
N PHE A 177 4.22 13.95 -2.11
CA PHE A 177 2.92 13.40 -1.84
C PHE A 177 1.84 14.49 -1.96
N GLU A 178 0.76 14.20 -2.67
CA GLU A 178 -0.49 14.96 -2.58
C GLU A 178 -1.28 14.42 -1.38
N THR A 179 -1.69 15.34 -0.50
CA THR A 179 -2.35 15.04 0.77
C THR A 179 -3.87 15.20 0.71
N HIS A 180 -4.34 16.06 -0.19
CA HIS A 180 -5.75 16.38 -0.41
C HIS A 180 -6.16 16.12 -1.86
N SER A 181 -7.41 15.72 -2.05
CA SER A 181 -7.94 15.45 -3.40
C SER A 181 -8.02 16.71 -4.25
N LYS A 182 -7.34 16.70 -5.38
CA LYS A 182 -7.48 17.70 -6.45
C LYS A 182 -8.06 17.12 -7.73
N ASN A 183 -8.05 15.89 -7.97
CA ASN A 183 -8.60 15.07 -9.05
C ASN A 183 -8.14 13.62 -8.79
N SER A 184 -8.14 13.22 -7.54
CA SER A 184 -7.62 11.94 -7.11
C SER A 184 -8.37 11.43 -5.88
N THR A 185 -8.08 10.21 -5.46
CA THR A 185 -8.55 9.64 -4.20
C THR A 185 -7.65 9.99 -3.00
N ALA A 186 -6.69 10.92 -3.15
CA ALA A 186 -5.86 11.39 -2.05
C ALA A 186 -6.73 12.00 -0.95
N LYS A 187 -6.47 11.63 0.28
CA LYS A 187 -7.19 12.11 1.47
C LYS A 187 -6.37 11.93 2.73
N THR A 188 -6.54 12.83 3.66
CA THR A 188 -5.99 12.77 5.00
C THR A 188 -7.03 13.23 6.02
N PRO A 189 -6.88 12.91 7.33
CA PRO A 189 -7.76 13.46 8.36
C PRO A 189 -7.77 14.99 8.35
N PHE A 190 -8.91 15.57 8.63
CA PHE A 190 -9.07 17.02 8.67
C PHE A 190 -8.08 17.65 9.64
N GLY A 191 -7.33 18.64 9.16
CA GLY A 191 -6.33 19.37 9.96
C GLY A 191 -4.99 18.64 10.17
N ALA A 192 -4.80 17.44 9.57
CA ALA A 192 -3.51 16.75 9.66
C ALA A 192 -2.41 17.44 8.84
N PHE A 193 -2.76 18.02 7.71
CA PHE A 193 -1.84 18.75 6.84
C PHE A 193 -2.51 20.04 6.37
N GLU A 194 -1.74 21.14 6.37
CA GLU A 194 -2.19 22.41 5.80
C GLU A 194 -1.86 22.51 4.31
N GLU A 195 -0.77 21.81 3.88
CA GLU A 195 -0.27 21.87 2.51
C GLU A 195 -0.88 20.72 1.67
N ASP A 196 -1.26 21.04 0.45
CA ASP A 196 -1.74 20.05 -0.53
C ASP A 196 -0.65 19.11 -1.05
N GLU A 197 0.61 19.55 -1.00
CA GLU A 197 1.79 18.82 -1.48
C GLU A 197 2.89 18.87 -0.41
N ILE A 198 3.38 17.71 0.02
CA ILE A 198 4.46 17.58 0.99
C ILE A 198 5.61 16.74 0.41
N GLU A 199 6.76 16.71 1.08
CA GLU A 199 7.91 15.89 0.67
C GLU A 199 7.55 14.40 0.64
N ASN A 200 8.12 13.68 -0.33
CA ASN A 200 7.94 12.23 -0.49
C ASN A 200 8.77 11.44 0.54
N ASP A 201 8.32 11.50 1.79
CA ASP A 201 8.86 10.75 2.92
C ASP A 201 7.71 10.36 3.86
N ILE A 202 7.60 9.07 4.18
CA ILE A 202 6.53 8.57 5.03
C ILE A 202 6.74 8.91 6.51
N VAL A 203 7.97 9.10 6.95
CA VAL A 203 8.27 9.28 8.38
C VAL A 203 7.65 10.56 8.97
N PRO A 204 7.74 11.74 8.31
CA PRO A 204 7.00 12.92 8.77
C PRO A 204 5.48 12.71 8.80
N VAL A 205 4.94 11.98 7.83
CA VAL A 205 3.50 11.66 7.79
C VAL A 205 3.08 10.84 9.00
N LEU A 206 3.85 9.80 9.35
CA LEU A 206 3.57 8.96 10.52
C LEU A 206 3.52 9.79 11.80
N ARG A 207 4.46 10.72 11.99
CA ARG A 207 4.52 11.61 13.17
C ARG A 207 3.30 12.54 13.31
N VAL A 208 2.77 13.01 12.19
CA VAL A 208 1.55 13.86 12.19
C VAL A 208 0.31 13.04 12.56
N LEU A 209 0.32 11.74 12.27
CA LEU A 209 -0.82 10.84 12.50
C LEU A 209 -0.76 10.10 13.86
N GLU A 210 0.32 10.25 14.63
CA GLU A 210 0.45 9.76 16.01
C GLU A 210 -0.47 10.55 16.95
#